data_695a21ce9f5f3f6448d550661ca9c4fe
#
_entry.id   695a21ce9f5f3f6448d550661ca9c4fe
#
_cell.length_a   1.000
_cell.length_b   1.000
_cell.length_c   1.000
_cell.angle_alpha   90.00
_cell.angle_beta   90.00
_cell.angle_gamma   90.00
#
_symmetry.space_group_name_H-M   'P 1'
#
loop_
_entity.id
_entity.type
_entity.pdbx_description
1 polymer ?
#
loop_
_entity_poly.entity_id
_entity_poly.type
_entity_poly.pdbx_seq_one_letter_code
_entity_poly.pdbx_strand_id
1 'polypeptide(L)'
;ETFGDRSTAMNRNEKLVCGLDPGRDKCGLAVVDSQGSCLYHEIVATVQLEEQLKQLQGKYGFSTLVMGNGTTSKEAGARAGQSLPEVKLQVVDEYRTTDEAKEEYWRIYPPKGWRRLIPHGMLIPPKPVDDLAALILARRYVKAKQ
;
A
#
# COMPACT_ATOMS: atom_id res chain seq x y z
N GLU A 1 -2.17 20.66 -11.10
CA GLU A 1 -2.00 20.06 -10.67
C GLU A 1 -2.22 19.38 -10.71
N THR A 2 -2.60 19.60 -11.03
CA THR A 2 -2.76 18.90 -10.85
C THR A 2 -2.63 18.15 -10.12
N PHE A 3 -2.52 18.14 -10.02
CA PHE A 3 -2.50 17.26 -9.19
C PHE A 3 -1.25 16.59 -8.97
N GLY A 4 -0.62 16.00 -9.84
CA GLY A 4 0.64 15.42 -9.65
C GLY A 4 1.71 16.42 -9.41
N ASP A 5 1.62 17.53 -10.02
CA ASP A 5 2.58 18.55 -9.81
C ASP A 5 2.62 19.08 -8.45
N ARG A 6 1.46 19.19 -7.89
CA ARG A 6 1.32 19.62 -6.57
C ARG A 6 2.14 18.76 -5.64
N SER A 7 2.07 17.45 -5.83
CA SER A 7 2.75 16.57 -4.91
C SER A 7 4.24 16.75 -4.97
N THR A 8 4.82 16.95 -6.16
CA THR A 8 6.25 17.10 -6.23
C THR A 8 6.73 18.39 -5.63
N ALA A 9 6.08 19.48 -5.94
CA ALA A 9 6.58 20.77 -5.49
C ALA A 9 6.26 21.04 -4.04
N MET A 10 5.05 20.72 -3.64
CA MET A 10 4.57 21.10 -2.34
C MET A 10 4.96 20.16 -1.24
N ASN A 11 5.26 18.94 -1.60
CA ASN A 11 5.51 17.91 -0.61
C ASN A 11 6.95 17.56 -0.42
N ARG A 12 7.87 18.45 -0.80
CA ARG A 12 9.27 18.14 -0.64
C ARG A 12 9.63 17.91 0.83
N ASN A 13 8.89 18.54 1.74
CA ASN A 13 9.14 18.35 3.17
C ASN A 13 8.22 17.31 3.78
N GLU A 14 7.31 16.78 2.97
CA GLU A 14 6.37 15.79 3.46
C GLU A 14 6.96 14.41 3.27
N LYS A 15 6.83 13.59 4.30
CA LYS A 15 7.38 12.24 4.24
C LYS A 15 6.30 11.30 3.72
N LEU A 16 6.50 10.84 2.51
CA LEU A 16 5.60 9.86 1.92
C LEU A 16 6.05 8.46 2.31
N VAL A 17 5.09 7.56 2.37
CA VAL A 17 5.32 6.19 2.80
C VAL A 17 4.74 5.25 1.76
N CYS A 18 5.51 4.24 1.38
CA CYS A 18 5.05 3.21 0.46
C CYS A 18 4.77 1.94 1.24
N GLY A 19 3.56 1.40 1.09
CA GLY A 19 3.22 0.13 1.70
C GLY A 19 3.39 -0.99 0.69
N LEU A 20 3.83 -2.15 1.16
CA LEU A 20 4.04 -3.32 0.32
C LEU A 20 3.40 -4.53 0.99
N ASP A 21 2.49 -5.18 0.26
CA ASP A 21 1.91 -6.45 0.68
C ASP A 21 2.49 -7.50 -0.25
N PRO A 22 3.57 -8.19 0.16
CA PRO A 22 4.25 -9.10 -0.76
C PRO A 22 3.52 -10.42 -0.93
N GLY A 23 3.55 -10.96 -2.13
CA GLY A 23 2.99 -12.24 -2.44
C GLY A 23 3.89 -13.00 -3.40
N ARG A 24 3.58 -14.27 -3.60
CA ARG A 24 4.40 -15.09 -4.47
C ARG A 24 4.27 -14.69 -5.93
N ASP A 25 3.06 -14.49 -6.39
CA ASP A 25 2.82 -14.17 -7.79
C ASP A 25 2.52 -12.70 -8.03
N LYS A 26 1.92 -12.04 -7.08
CA LYS A 26 1.61 -10.62 -7.20
C LYS A 26 1.73 -9.95 -5.85
N CYS A 27 1.99 -8.65 -5.89
CA CYS A 27 2.17 -7.85 -4.70
C CYS A 27 1.25 -6.65 -4.75
N GLY A 28 0.87 -6.13 -3.58
CA GLY A 28 0.14 -4.89 -3.50
C GLY A 28 1.07 -3.76 -3.13
N LEU A 29 0.85 -2.60 -3.74
CA LEU A 29 1.63 -1.40 -3.47
C LEU A 29 0.67 -0.24 -3.21
N ALA A 30 1.05 0.64 -2.30
CA ALA A 30 0.28 1.85 -2.05
C ALA A 30 1.21 2.93 -1.53
N VAL A 31 0.95 4.19 -1.91
CA VAL A 31 1.72 5.32 -1.42
C VAL A 31 0.76 6.23 -0.68
N VAL A 32 1.13 6.62 0.53
CA VAL A 32 0.33 7.53 1.35
C VAL A 32 1.17 8.71 1.79
N ASP A 33 0.47 9.80 2.12
CA ASP A 33 1.14 10.97 2.64
C ASP A 33 1.19 10.89 4.17
N SER A 34 1.67 11.93 4.82
CA SER A 34 1.85 11.95 6.26
C SER A 34 0.53 11.91 7.04
N GLN A 35 -0.59 12.15 6.36
CA GLN A 35 -1.91 12.06 6.96
C GLN A 35 -2.58 10.72 6.70
N GLY A 36 -1.93 9.86 5.94
CA GLY A 36 -2.52 8.57 5.59
C GLY A 36 -3.42 8.63 4.36
N SER A 37 -3.44 9.74 3.66
CA SER A 37 -4.23 9.85 2.44
C SER A 37 -3.55 9.07 1.33
N CYS A 38 -4.34 8.33 0.58
CA CYS A 38 -3.82 7.46 -0.48
C CYS A 38 -3.53 8.26 -1.73
N LEU A 39 -2.28 8.20 -2.19
CA LEU A 39 -1.87 8.86 -3.42
C LEU A 39 -1.79 7.89 -4.59
N TYR A 40 -1.64 6.60 -4.30
CA TYR A 40 -1.46 5.58 -5.32
C TYR A 40 -1.72 4.21 -4.72
N HIS A 41 -2.38 3.32 -5.45
CA HIS A 41 -2.46 1.93 -5.07
C HIS A 41 -2.61 1.07 -6.32
N GLU A 42 -1.93 -0.07 -6.33
CA GLU A 42 -1.96 -0.97 -7.48
C GLU A 42 -1.46 -2.34 -7.10
N ILE A 43 -1.95 -3.35 -7.81
CA ILE A 43 -1.44 -4.72 -7.69
C ILE A 43 -0.50 -4.95 -8.86
N VAL A 44 0.71 -5.41 -8.57
CA VAL A 44 1.71 -5.63 -9.61
C VAL A 44 2.21 -7.08 -9.54
N ALA A 45 2.69 -7.59 -10.68
CA ALA A 45 3.29 -8.92 -10.69
C ALA A 45 4.57 -8.90 -9.87
N THR A 46 4.78 -9.96 -9.08
CA THR A 46 5.95 -10.03 -8.20
C THR A 46 7.25 -9.93 -8.98
N VAL A 47 7.28 -10.48 -10.20
CA VAL A 47 8.49 -10.41 -11.02
C VAL A 47 8.83 -8.97 -11.43
N GLN A 48 7.87 -8.05 -11.34
CA GLN A 48 8.09 -6.67 -11.69
C GLN A 48 8.21 -5.76 -10.48
N LEU A 49 8.25 -6.34 -9.29
CA LEU A 49 8.23 -5.56 -8.05
C LEU A 49 9.38 -4.56 -7.97
N GLU A 50 10.59 -5.01 -8.24
CA GLU A 50 11.76 -4.13 -8.09
C GLU A 50 11.71 -2.94 -9.04
N GLU A 51 11.32 -3.20 -10.27
CA GLU A 51 11.22 -2.14 -11.26
C GLU A 51 10.11 -1.16 -10.88
N GLN A 52 8.99 -1.68 -10.43
CA GLN A 52 7.86 -0.83 -10.05
C GLN A 52 8.21 0.03 -8.83
N LEU A 53 8.93 -0.54 -7.86
CA LEU A 53 9.35 0.21 -6.70
C LEU A 53 10.29 1.36 -7.08
N LYS A 54 11.19 1.11 -8.03
CA LYS A 54 12.08 2.16 -8.49
C LYS A 54 11.31 3.29 -9.16
N GLN A 55 10.32 2.93 -9.97
CA GLN A 55 9.52 3.94 -10.64
C GLN A 55 8.70 4.76 -9.65
N LEU A 56 8.12 4.10 -8.67
CA LEU A 56 7.34 4.80 -7.65
C LEU A 56 8.22 5.69 -6.79
N GLN A 57 9.40 5.22 -6.44
CA GLN A 57 10.32 6.01 -5.64
C GLN A 57 10.75 7.25 -6.42
N GLY A 58 10.99 7.09 -7.73
CA GLY A 58 11.35 8.22 -8.57
C GLY A 58 10.23 9.24 -8.70
N LYS A 59 8.97 8.75 -8.72
CA LYS A 59 7.83 9.63 -8.89
C LYS A 59 7.42 10.31 -7.60
N TYR A 60 7.36 9.56 -6.50
CA TYR A 60 6.84 10.06 -5.24
C TYR A 60 7.92 10.44 -4.23
N GLY A 61 9.11 9.89 -4.38
CA GLY A 61 10.20 10.22 -3.47
C GLY A 61 9.99 9.73 -2.05
N PHE A 62 9.25 8.62 -1.87
CA PHE A 62 9.02 8.12 -0.53
C PHE A 62 10.34 7.68 0.10
N SER A 63 10.45 7.88 1.40
CA SER A 63 11.66 7.57 2.14
C SER A 63 11.51 6.31 3.01
N THR A 64 10.31 5.78 3.11
CA THR A 64 10.04 4.63 3.95
C THR A 64 9.21 3.62 3.19
N LEU A 65 9.59 2.35 3.29
CA LEU A 65 8.83 1.23 2.74
C LEU A 65 8.34 0.39 3.91
N VAL A 66 7.03 0.17 3.98
CA VAL A 66 6.40 -0.53 5.09
C VAL A 66 5.86 -1.87 4.62
N MET A 67 6.17 -2.94 5.36
CA MET A 67 5.66 -4.27 5.06
C MET A 67 5.05 -4.87 6.32
N GLY A 68 4.24 -5.90 6.14
CA GLY A 68 3.76 -6.69 7.26
C GLY A 68 4.85 -7.63 7.75
N ASN A 69 4.59 -8.26 8.89
CA ASN A 69 5.56 -9.17 9.52
C ASN A 69 5.34 -10.64 9.14
N GLY A 70 4.72 -10.89 8.00
CA GLY A 70 4.42 -12.24 7.55
C GLY A 70 5.63 -12.99 7.04
N THR A 71 5.41 -14.25 6.64
CA THR A 71 6.50 -15.14 6.27
C THR A 71 7.21 -14.74 4.98
N THR A 72 6.50 -14.07 4.06
CA THR A 72 7.11 -13.66 2.80
C THR A 72 7.83 -12.32 2.89
N SER A 73 7.71 -11.65 4.03
CA SER A 73 8.27 -10.29 4.17
C SER A 73 9.78 -10.25 4.09
N LYS A 74 10.44 -11.28 4.64
CA LYS A 74 11.89 -11.29 4.69
C LYS A 74 12.52 -11.24 3.31
N GLU A 75 12.03 -12.10 2.41
CA GLU A 75 12.55 -12.15 1.07
C GLU A 75 12.23 -10.88 0.30
N ALA A 76 10.98 -10.43 0.41
CA ALA A 76 10.58 -9.21 -0.27
C ALA A 76 11.36 -8.01 0.24
N GLY A 77 11.64 -7.98 1.55
CA GLY A 77 12.41 -6.91 2.13
C GLY A 77 13.84 -6.87 1.62
N ALA A 78 14.45 -8.05 1.46
CA ALA A 78 15.81 -8.13 0.94
C ALA A 78 15.86 -7.60 -0.48
N ARG A 79 14.89 -7.98 -1.30
CA ARG A 79 14.82 -7.52 -2.69
C ARG A 79 14.60 -6.02 -2.76
N ALA A 80 13.68 -5.52 -1.94
CA ALA A 80 13.39 -4.09 -1.91
C ALA A 80 14.61 -3.30 -1.43
N GLY A 81 15.31 -3.82 -0.43
CA GLY A 81 16.50 -3.16 0.08
C GLY A 81 17.58 -3.04 -0.97
N GLN A 82 17.72 -4.05 -1.82
CA GLN A 82 18.70 -4.00 -2.89
C GLN A 82 18.28 -3.00 -3.98
N SER A 83 16.97 -2.91 -4.23
CA SER A 83 16.46 -2.00 -5.24
C SER A 83 16.50 -0.54 -4.80
N LEU A 84 16.27 -0.31 -3.51
CA LEU A 84 16.10 1.04 -2.97
C LEU A 84 16.99 1.24 -1.73
N PRO A 85 18.30 1.29 -1.92
CA PRO A 85 19.21 1.33 -0.77
C PRO A 85 19.03 2.54 0.12
N GLU A 86 18.46 3.63 -0.41
CA GLU A 86 18.27 4.84 0.37
C GLU A 86 16.93 4.90 1.10
N VAL A 87 16.11 3.89 0.92
CA VAL A 87 14.78 3.85 1.51
C VAL A 87 14.81 2.99 2.77
N LYS A 88 14.21 3.52 3.84
CA LYS A 88 14.18 2.81 5.12
C LYS A 88 13.07 1.78 5.11
N LEU A 89 13.41 0.56 5.52
CA LEU A 89 12.43 -0.52 5.58
C LEU A 89 11.87 -0.61 6.99
N GLN A 90 10.54 -0.64 7.10
CA GLN A 90 9.84 -0.77 8.37
C GLN A 90 8.87 -1.92 8.30
N VAL A 91 8.70 -2.62 9.42
CA VAL A 91 7.79 -3.76 9.51
C VAL A 91 6.71 -3.41 10.52
N VAL A 92 5.45 -3.66 10.16
CA VAL A 92 4.32 -3.44 11.05
C VAL A 92 3.52 -4.73 11.18
N ASP A 93 2.67 -4.78 12.20
CA ASP A 93 1.81 -5.92 12.44
C ASP A 93 0.77 -6.00 11.32
N GLU A 94 0.65 -7.17 10.70
CA GLU A 94 -0.30 -7.37 9.61
C GLU A 94 -1.62 -8.01 10.07
N TYR A 95 -1.85 -8.07 11.37
CA TYR A 95 -3.07 -8.66 11.91
C TYR A 95 -4.30 -7.99 11.30
N ARG A 96 -5.20 -8.80 10.75
CA ARG A 96 -6.45 -8.36 10.16
C ARG A 96 -6.31 -7.36 9.01
N THR A 97 -5.14 -7.30 8.39
CA THR A 97 -4.94 -6.39 7.27
C THR A 97 -5.88 -6.71 6.11
N THR A 98 -6.08 -8.00 5.83
CA THR A 98 -6.95 -8.42 4.74
C THR A 98 -8.40 -8.02 5.02
N ASP A 99 -8.85 -8.19 6.27
CA ASP A 99 -10.21 -7.82 6.62
C ASP A 99 -10.44 -6.33 6.46
N GLU A 100 -9.48 -5.53 6.91
CA GLU A 100 -9.59 -4.08 6.77
C GLU A 100 -9.52 -3.65 5.32
N ALA A 101 -8.73 -4.36 4.51
CA ALA A 101 -8.65 -4.07 3.08
C ALA A 101 -9.98 -4.34 2.40
N LYS A 102 -10.69 -5.41 2.80
CA LYS A 102 -12.00 -5.68 2.25
C LYS A 102 -13.01 -4.61 2.63
N GLU A 103 -12.94 -4.12 3.87
CA GLU A 103 -13.80 -3.03 4.30
C GLU A 103 -13.51 -1.78 3.48
N GLU A 104 -12.22 -1.51 3.26
CA GLU A 104 -11.84 -0.36 2.46
C GLU A 104 -12.34 -0.49 1.03
N TYR A 105 -12.28 -1.69 0.46
CA TYR A 105 -12.80 -1.94 -0.88
C TYR A 105 -14.26 -1.52 -0.98
N TRP A 106 -15.09 -1.95 -0.01
CA TRP A 106 -16.51 -1.63 -0.06
C TRP A 106 -16.80 -0.18 0.25
N ARG A 107 -15.88 0.50 0.91
CA ARG A 107 -16.02 1.92 1.13
C ARG A 107 -15.74 2.70 -0.15
N ILE A 108 -14.74 2.26 -0.90
CA ILE A 108 -14.40 2.90 -2.18
C ILE A 108 -15.42 2.54 -3.26
N TYR A 109 -15.84 1.27 -3.29
CA TYR A 109 -16.78 0.76 -4.28
C TYR A 109 -18.01 0.19 -3.57
N PRO A 110 -18.96 1.05 -3.13
CA PRO A 110 -20.11 0.56 -2.36
C PRO A 110 -20.89 -0.51 -3.10
N PRO A 111 -21.39 -1.52 -2.39
CA PRO A 111 -22.18 -2.57 -3.04
C PRO A 111 -23.45 -2.00 -3.65
N LYS A 112 -23.90 -2.60 -4.75
CA LYS A 112 -25.06 -2.13 -5.48
C LYS A 112 -26.12 -3.23 -5.53
N GLY A 113 -27.37 -2.81 -5.76
CA GLY A 113 -28.46 -3.75 -5.92
C GLY A 113 -28.71 -4.53 -4.64
N TRP A 114 -29.00 -5.84 -4.79
CA TRP A 114 -29.31 -6.68 -3.65
C TRP A 114 -28.14 -6.84 -2.69
N ARG A 115 -26.92 -6.59 -3.16
CA ARG A 115 -25.74 -6.73 -2.30
C ARG A 115 -25.75 -5.73 -1.15
N ARG A 116 -26.48 -4.63 -1.30
CA ARG A 116 -26.58 -3.64 -0.23
C ARG A 116 -27.24 -4.22 1.02
N LEU A 117 -28.00 -5.29 0.85
CA LEU A 117 -28.71 -5.91 1.96
C LEU A 117 -27.87 -6.93 2.70
N ILE A 118 -26.69 -7.24 2.20
CA ILE A 118 -25.82 -8.24 2.80
C ILE A 118 -24.81 -7.55 3.73
N PRO A 119 -24.62 -8.05 4.96
CA PRO A 119 -23.62 -7.48 5.86
C PRO A 119 -22.25 -7.50 5.20
N HIS A 120 -21.49 -6.42 5.37
CA HIS A 120 -20.19 -6.29 4.72
C HIS A 120 -19.23 -7.42 5.04
N GLY A 121 -19.32 -7.98 6.25
CA GLY A 121 -18.45 -9.09 6.61
C GLY A 121 -18.71 -10.35 5.81
N MET A 122 -19.86 -10.45 5.15
CA MET A 122 -20.20 -11.61 4.33
C MET A 122 -20.04 -11.36 2.85
N LEU A 123 -19.67 -10.13 2.47
CA LEU A 123 -19.45 -9.79 1.07
C LEU A 123 -18.00 -10.10 0.69
N ILE A 124 -17.84 -10.65 -0.51
CA ILE A 124 -16.51 -10.95 -1.04
C ILE A 124 -16.24 -9.99 -2.20
N PRO A 125 -15.19 -9.15 -2.10
CA PRO A 125 -14.86 -8.25 -3.20
C PRO A 125 -14.61 -9.03 -4.48
N PRO A 126 -15.11 -8.54 -5.63
CA PRO A 126 -14.89 -9.24 -6.90
C PRO A 126 -13.46 -9.12 -7.43
N LYS A 127 -12.65 -8.26 -6.82
CA LYS A 127 -11.25 -8.09 -7.23
C LYS A 127 -10.33 -8.31 -6.04
N PRO A 128 -9.08 -8.71 -6.28
CA PRO A 128 -8.13 -8.84 -5.18
C PRO A 128 -7.93 -7.50 -4.47
N VAL A 129 -7.59 -7.57 -3.19
CA VAL A 129 -7.41 -6.38 -2.37
C VAL A 129 -5.97 -6.22 -1.87
N ASP A 130 -5.02 -6.82 -2.57
CA ASP A 130 -3.61 -6.76 -2.15
C ASP A 130 -3.10 -5.33 -2.06
N ASP A 131 -3.52 -4.49 -2.99
CA ASP A 131 -3.14 -3.08 -2.98
C ASP A 131 -3.76 -2.34 -1.80
N LEU A 132 -4.98 -2.70 -1.44
CA LEU A 132 -5.62 -2.08 -0.29
C LEU A 132 -5.03 -2.62 1.02
N ALA A 133 -4.55 -3.86 1.02
CA ALA A 133 -3.82 -4.39 2.16
C ALA A 133 -2.52 -3.58 2.35
N ALA A 134 -1.82 -3.27 1.26
CA ALA A 134 -0.63 -2.45 1.33
C ALA A 134 -0.96 -1.06 1.86
N LEU A 135 -2.11 -0.52 1.45
CA LEU A 135 -2.59 0.77 1.94
C LEU A 135 -2.80 0.75 3.45
N ILE A 136 -3.43 -0.31 3.95
CA ILE A 136 -3.67 -0.43 5.38
C ILE A 136 -2.34 -0.49 6.14
N LEU A 137 -1.37 -1.26 5.63
CA LEU A 137 -0.06 -1.34 6.27
C LEU A 137 0.60 0.03 6.37
N ALA A 138 0.58 0.78 5.27
CA ALA A 138 1.18 2.11 5.25
C ALA A 138 0.48 3.04 6.23
N ARG A 139 -0.85 2.97 6.29
CA ARG A 139 -1.62 3.81 7.20
C ARG A 139 -1.34 3.45 8.66
N ARG A 140 -1.13 2.17 8.97
CA ARG A 140 -0.81 1.76 10.33
C ARG A 140 0.52 2.37 10.77
N TYR A 141 1.49 2.40 9.86
CA TYR A 141 2.79 2.98 10.16
C TYR A 141 2.65 4.48 10.42
N VAL A 142 1.94 5.17 9.53
CA VAL A 142 1.76 6.60 9.66
C VAL A 142 1.03 6.95 10.94
N LYS A 143 -0.01 6.20 11.28
CA LYS A 143 -0.78 6.44 12.49
C LYS A 143 0.08 6.25 13.73
N ALA A 144 0.96 5.27 13.73
CA ALA A 144 1.81 5.00 14.87
C ALA A 144 2.86 6.10 15.09
N LYS A 145 3.16 6.87 14.04
CA LYS A 145 4.13 7.95 14.12
C LYS A 145 3.52 9.30 14.48
N GLN A 146 2.21 9.37 14.53
CA GLN A 146 1.53 10.63 14.89
C GLN A 146 1.53 10.86 16.39
#